data_99f045b845d6b7bf51004d0e7404df11
#
_entry.id   99f045b845d6b7bf51004d0e7404df11
#
_cell.length_a   1.000
_cell.length_b   1.000
_cell.length_c   1.000
_cell.angle_alpha   90.00
_cell.angle_beta   90.00
_cell.angle_gamma   90.00
#
_symmetry.space_group_name_H-M   'P 1'
#
loop_
_entity.id
_entity.type
_entity.pdbx_description
1 polymer ?
#
loop_
_entity_poly.entity_id
_entity_poly.type
_entity_poly.pdbx_seq_one_letter_code
_entity_poly.pdbx_strand_id
1 'polypeptide(L)'
;MRKIFLVLITLWLIIPAIHAQKVGLVLSGGGAKGMTHIGIIRALEENNIPIDYIAGTSMGAIIGSLYAMGYSPDDMVELLKSEDFKRWYSGEVEEKYVYHFKKNLPTPEFFNIRFSFKDSLKSLKPQFLPTSVVNPIQMNLVFVDLYARATAACKGDFDKLFVPFRCIASDVYNKKQLVMKEGDLGDAVRASMSFPFMFKPIEIDNVLAYDGGIYNNFPTDVMRDDFHPDV
;
A
#
# COMPACT_ATOMS: atom_id res chain seq x y z
N MET A 1 34.88 49.85 -13.87
CA MET A 1 34.20 48.64 -14.43
C MET A 1 34.81 47.32 -13.89
N ARG A 2 36.13 47.08 -13.97
CA ARG A 2 36.78 45.82 -13.52
C ARG A 2 36.59 45.51 -12.02
N LYS A 3 36.58 46.55 -11.13
CA LYS A 3 36.34 46.36 -9.67
C LYS A 3 34.89 46.00 -9.35
N ILE A 4 33.91 46.55 -10.09
CA ILE A 4 32.47 46.26 -9.93
C ILE A 4 32.21 44.83 -10.38
N PHE A 5 32.85 44.41 -11.48
CA PHE A 5 32.71 43.03 -11.99
C PHE A 5 33.28 41.98 -11.03
N LEU A 6 34.43 42.29 -10.36
CA LEU A 6 34.98 41.42 -9.34
C LEU A 6 34.08 41.31 -8.09
N VAL A 7 33.45 42.42 -7.66
CA VAL A 7 32.52 42.40 -6.52
C VAL A 7 31.26 41.62 -6.85
N LEU A 8 30.75 41.69 -8.09
CA LEU A 8 29.59 40.91 -8.54
C LEU A 8 29.94 39.43 -8.62
N ILE A 9 31.13 39.06 -9.06
CA ILE A 9 31.58 37.65 -9.07
C ILE A 9 31.76 37.11 -7.64
N THR A 10 32.35 37.87 -6.72
CA THR A 10 32.47 37.46 -5.32
C THR A 10 31.12 37.35 -4.64
N LEU A 11 30.15 38.22 -4.93
CA LEU A 11 28.79 38.11 -4.41
C LEU A 11 28.09 36.83 -4.94
N TRP A 12 28.34 36.46 -6.19
CA TRP A 12 27.79 35.25 -6.80
C TRP A 12 28.37 33.96 -6.23
N LEU A 13 29.63 33.98 -5.82
CA LEU A 13 30.34 32.87 -5.19
C LEU A 13 29.99 32.68 -3.69
N ILE A 14 29.34 33.67 -3.08
CA ILE A 14 28.93 33.64 -1.65
C ILE A 14 27.46 33.19 -1.49
N ILE A 15 26.70 33.03 -2.61
CA ILE A 15 25.35 32.47 -2.51
C ILE A 15 25.51 31.02 -2.00
N PRO A 16 25.19 30.73 -0.73
CA PRO A 16 25.22 29.33 -0.27
C PRO A 16 24.26 28.57 -1.19
N ALA A 17 24.71 27.44 -1.69
CA ALA A 17 23.79 26.51 -2.36
C ALA A 17 22.73 26.14 -1.30
N ILE A 18 21.58 26.76 -1.37
CA ILE A 18 20.43 26.41 -0.53
C ILE A 18 20.01 25.03 -1.03
N HIS A 19 20.52 24.00 -0.39
CA HIS A 19 19.99 22.66 -0.57
C HIS A 19 18.62 22.66 0.11
N ALA A 20 17.56 22.49 -0.68
CA ALA A 20 16.26 22.22 -0.11
C ALA A 20 16.36 20.91 0.66
N GLN A 21 15.91 20.90 1.90
CA GLN A 21 15.88 19.68 2.72
C GLN A 21 14.96 18.67 2.07
N LYS A 22 15.39 17.42 2.06
CA LYS A 22 14.60 16.29 1.59
C LYS A 22 13.74 15.75 2.72
N VAL A 23 12.45 15.71 2.50
CA VAL A 23 11.47 15.28 3.50
C VAL A 23 10.96 13.88 3.20
N GLY A 24 11.12 12.99 4.17
CA GLY A 24 10.61 11.63 4.13
C GLY A 24 9.34 11.48 4.97
N LEU A 25 8.25 11.04 4.36
CA LEU A 25 6.99 10.78 5.05
C LEU A 25 6.82 9.30 5.35
N VAL A 26 6.69 8.95 6.64
CA VAL A 26 6.45 7.58 7.08
C VAL A 26 5.01 7.43 7.56
N LEU A 27 4.29 6.46 6.97
CA LEU A 27 2.88 6.22 7.21
C LEU A 27 2.66 4.83 7.81
N SER A 28 2.17 4.79 9.05
CA SER A 28 1.92 3.54 9.77
C SER A 28 0.69 2.81 9.29
N GLY A 29 0.64 1.52 9.55
CA GLY A 29 -0.62 0.76 9.53
C GLY A 29 -1.53 1.17 10.67
N GLY A 30 -2.83 0.90 10.53
CA GLY A 30 -3.81 1.23 11.57
C GLY A 30 -5.27 1.07 11.14
N GLY A 31 -5.55 0.38 10.05
CA GLY A 31 -6.90 0.21 9.50
C GLY A 31 -7.60 1.56 9.31
N ALA A 32 -8.84 1.69 9.74
CA ALA A 32 -9.62 2.92 9.57
C ALA A 32 -8.94 4.17 10.15
N LYS A 33 -8.15 4.03 11.22
CA LYS A 33 -7.42 5.17 11.81
C LYS A 33 -6.36 5.71 10.87
N GLY A 34 -5.78 4.89 10.00
CA GLY A 34 -4.79 5.32 9.02
C GLY A 34 -5.32 6.28 7.96
N MET A 35 -6.66 6.41 7.81
CA MET A 35 -7.25 7.44 6.93
C MET A 35 -6.88 8.86 7.37
N THR A 36 -6.50 9.08 8.64
CA THR A 36 -6.02 10.37 9.13
C THR A 36 -4.73 10.83 8.45
N HIS A 37 -3.98 9.92 7.84
CA HIS A 37 -2.78 10.26 7.06
C HIS A 37 -3.08 11.23 5.92
N ILE A 38 -4.28 11.20 5.32
CA ILE A 38 -4.69 12.17 4.29
C ILE A 38 -4.68 13.59 4.84
N GLY A 39 -5.15 13.76 6.09
CA GLY A 39 -5.13 15.06 6.77
C GLY A 39 -3.70 15.58 7.02
N ILE A 40 -2.76 14.68 7.31
CA ILE A 40 -1.34 15.03 7.47
C ILE A 40 -0.76 15.47 6.12
N ILE A 41 -0.97 14.69 5.05
CA ILE A 41 -0.51 15.04 3.70
C ILE A 41 -1.06 16.41 3.29
N ARG A 42 -2.37 16.64 3.47
CA ARG A 42 -3.01 17.94 3.20
C ARG A 42 -2.35 19.09 3.97
N ALA A 43 -2.11 18.90 5.26
CA ALA A 43 -1.46 19.90 6.08
C ALA A 43 -0.03 20.23 5.62
N LEU A 44 0.72 19.23 5.17
CA LEU A 44 2.06 19.43 4.59
C LEU A 44 1.99 20.26 3.30
N GLU A 45 1.07 19.90 2.37
CA GLU A 45 0.86 20.65 1.13
C GLU A 45 0.44 22.10 1.39
N GLU A 46 -0.56 22.32 2.26
CA GLU A 46 -1.05 23.66 2.62
C GLU A 46 0.04 24.56 3.23
N ASN A 47 1.03 23.95 3.88
CA ASN A 47 2.19 24.68 4.44
C ASN A 47 3.41 24.67 3.50
N ASN A 48 3.26 24.26 2.24
CA ASN A 48 4.33 24.17 1.24
C ASN A 48 5.54 23.34 1.71
N ILE A 49 5.30 22.29 2.51
CA ILE A 49 6.31 21.32 2.91
C ILE A 49 6.33 20.20 1.85
N PRO A 50 7.41 20.05 1.07
CA PRO A 50 7.49 19.02 0.06
C PRO A 50 7.54 17.64 0.69
N ILE A 51 7.01 16.65 -0.01
CA ILE A 51 7.15 15.24 0.35
C ILE A 51 8.00 14.60 -0.73
N ASP A 52 9.28 14.36 -0.42
CA ASP A 52 10.25 13.83 -1.38
C ASP A 52 10.24 12.29 -1.43
N TYR A 53 9.89 11.63 -0.32
CA TYR A 53 9.89 10.17 -0.20
C TYR A 53 8.76 9.69 0.69
N ILE A 54 8.23 8.50 0.40
CA ILE A 54 7.20 7.88 1.23
C ILE A 54 7.55 6.44 1.53
N ALA A 55 7.37 6.04 2.80
CA ALA A 55 7.36 4.64 3.20
C ALA A 55 6.07 4.34 3.96
N GLY A 56 5.38 3.25 3.60
CA GLY A 56 4.08 2.95 4.18
C GLY A 56 3.84 1.48 4.46
N THR A 57 3.05 1.23 5.50
CA THR A 57 2.60 -0.11 5.91
C THR A 57 1.07 -0.15 5.99
N SER A 58 0.43 -1.20 5.46
CA SER A 58 -1.02 -1.43 5.56
C SER A 58 -1.84 -0.23 5.04
N MET A 59 -2.67 0.40 5.85
CA MET A 59 -3.39 1.62 5.46
C MET A 59 -2.44 2.75 5.05
N GLY A 60 -1.27 2.86 5.70
CA GLY A 60 -0.23 3.80 5.29
C GLY A 60 0.35 3.49 3.92
N ALA A 61 0.40 2.21 3.52
CA ALA A 61 0.79 1.83 2.16
C ALA A 61 -0.29 2.20 1.13
N ILE A 62 -1.58 2.05 1.46
CA ILE A 62 -2.69 2.48 0.59
C ILE A 62 -2.62 4.00 0.37
N ILE A 63 -2.62 4.79 1.44
CA ILE A 63 -2.60 6.25 1.35
C ILE A 63 -1.30 6.74 0.70
N GLY A 64 -0.16 6.19 1.10
CA GLY A 64 1.15 6.55 0.56
C GLY A 64 1.29 6.24 -0.92
N SER A 65 0.80 5.09 -1.37
CA SER A 65 0.84 4.72 -2.80
C SER A 65 -0.09 5.58 -3.65
N LEU A 66 -1.29 5.93 -3.16
CA LEU A 66 -2.19 6.85 -3.85
C LEU A 66 -1.51 8.20 -4.06
N TYR A 67 -0.89 8.76 -3.02
CA TYR A 67 -0.16 10.01 -3.15
C TYR A 67 1.07 9.87 -4.07
N ALA A 68 1.81 8.78 -3.93
CA ALA A 68 2.95 8.48 -4.79
C ALA A 68 2.59 8.33 -6.28
N MET A 69 1.34 7.99 -6.59
CA MET A 69 0.79 7.97 -7.96
C MET A 69 0.28 9.34 -8.43
N GLY A 70 0.22 10.34 -7.55
CA GLY A 70 -0.24 11.69 -7.87
C GLY A 70 -1.69 12.00 -7.53
N TYR A 71 -2.34 11.20 -6.69
CA TYR A 71 -3.68 11.54 -6.16
C TYR A 71 -3.58 12.71 -5.19
N SER A 72 -4.46 13.68 -5.34
CA SER A 72 -4.59 14.77 -4.36
C SER A 72 -5.27 14.27 -3.07
N PRO A 73 -5.10 14.96 -1.94
CA PRO A 73 -5.84 14.64 -0.72
C PRO A 73 -7.36 14.61 -0.90
N ASP A 74 -7.92 15.43 -1.79
CA ASP A 74 -9.35 15.44 -2.06
C ASP A 74 -9.79 14.21 -2.86
N ASP A 75 -9.03 13.80 -3.88
CA ASP A 75 -9.29 12.57 -4.64
C ASP A 75 -9.22 11.34 -3.74
N MET A 76 -8.26 11.30 -2.81
CA MET A 76 -8.15 10.22 -1.83
C MET A 76 -9.36 10.17 -0.90
N VAL A 77 -9.85 11.31 -0.43
CA VAL A 77 -11.06 11.37 0.41
C VAL A 77 -12.29 10.91 -0.36
N GLU A 78 -12.43 11.30 -1.62
CA GLU A 78 -13.53 10.86 -2.48
C GLU A 78 -13.48 9.33 -2.68
N LEU A 79 -12.32 8.80 -3.03
CA LEU A 79 -12.11 7.36 -3.18
C LEU A 79 -12.49 6.58 -1.91
N LEU A 80 -12.00 7.01 -0.75
CA LEU A 80 -12.25 6.30 0.52
C LEU A 80 -13.69 6.42 1.01
N LYS A 81 -14.43 7.43 0.59
CA LYS A 81 -15.87 7.58 0.87
C LYS A 81 -16.76 6.82 -0.10
N SER A 82 -16.22 6.33 -1.21
CA SER A 82 -16.99 5.65 -2.23
C SER A 82 -17.59 4.32 -1.72
N GLU A 83 -18.74 3.93 -2.29
CA GLU A 83 -19.33 2.61 -2.03
C GLU A 83 -18.41 1.49 -2.53
N ASP A 84 -17.60 1.74 -3.56
CA ASP A 84 -16.64 0.79 -4.06
C ASP A 84 -15.57 0.46 -3.02
N PHE A 85 -14.98 1.48 -2.36
CA PHE A 85 -14.04 1.25 -1.27
C PHE A 85 -14.65 0.40 -0.14
N LYS A 86 -15.93 0.66 0.18
CA LYS A 86 -16.66 -0.11 1.19
C LYS A 86 -16.75 -1.59 0.83
N ARG A 87 -17.00 -1.90 -0.45
CA ARG A 87 -17.04 -3.27 -0.97
C ARG A 87 -15.67 -3.95 -0.92
N TRP A 88 -14.58 -3.20 -1.10
CA TRP A 88 -13.24 -3.77 -1.06
C TRP A 88 -12.93 -4.42 0.29
N TYR A 89 -13.19 -3.73 1.39
CA TYR A 89 -12.90 -4.26 2.72
C TYR A 89 -14.00 -5.17 3.27
N SER A 90 -15.25 -5.06 2.79
CA SER A 90 -16.34 -5.97 3.20
C SER A 90 -16.29 -7.31 2.45
N GLY A 91 -15.67 -7.34 1.27
CA GLY A 91 -15.68 -8.51 0.38
C GLY A 91 -17.03 -8.74 -0.30
N GLU A 92 -17.92 -7.75 -0.26
CA GLU A 92 -19.21 -7.81 -0.94
C GLU A 92 -19.01 -7.71 -2.44
N VAL A 93 -19.49 -8.71 -3.18
CA VAL A 93 -19.40 -8.75 -4.64
C VAL A 93 -20.64 -8.11 -5.24
N GLU A 94 -20.46 -7.16 -6.15
CA GLU A 94 -21.59 -6.58 -6.87
C GLU A 94 -22.44 -7.66 -7.55
N GLU A 95 -23.76 -7.51 -7.46
CA GLU A 95 -24.70 -8.50 -7.98
C GLU A 95 -24.49 -8.79 -9.48
N LYS A 96 -24.06 -7.80 -10.27
CA LYS A 96 -23.77 -7.94 -11.70
C LYS A 96 -22.61 -8.91 -12.00
N TYR A 97 -21.70 -9.14 -11.06
CA TYR A 97 -20.58 -10.09 -11.19
C TYR A 97 -20.88 -11.46 -10.56
N VAL A 98 -22.03 -11.61 -9.90
CA VAL A 98 -22.45 -12.90 -9.33
C VAL A 98 -23.12 -13.72 -10.42
N TYR A 99 -22.50 -14.87 -10.75
CA TYR A 99 -23.06 -15.77 -11.75
C TYR A 99 -24.43 -16.30 -11.32
N HIS A 100 -25.46 -15.96 -12.08
CA HIS A 100 -26.88 -16.12 -11.70
C HIS A 100 -27.25 -17.55 -11.30
N PHE A 101 -26.66 -18.55 -11.95
CA PHE A 101 -26.94 -19.97 -11.70
C PHE A 101 -26.20 -20.56 -10.49
N LYS A 102 -25.33 -19.78 -9.83
CA LYS A 102 -24.61 -20.19 -8.62
C LYS A 102 -24.99 -19.41 -7.38
N LYS A 103 -26.07 -18.63 -7.41
CA LYS A 103 -26.60 -17.99 -6.20
C LYS A 103 -27.03 -19.11 -5.24
N ASN A 104 -26.24 -19.28 -4.18
CA ASN A 104 -26.70 -20.08 -3.06
C ASN A 104 -27.90 -19.36 -2.44
N LEU A 105 -29.00 -20.07 -2.27
CA LEU A 105 -30.12 -19.56 -1.47
C LEU A 105 -29.57 -19.17 -0.10
N PRO A 106 -29.99 -18.02 0.47
CA PRO A 106 -29.59 -17.64 1.81
C PRO A 106 -30.05 -18.73 2.77
N THR A 107 -29.09 -19.50 3.27
CA THR A 107 -29.31 -20.49 4.31
C THR A 107 -28.87 -19.89 5.63
N PRO A 108 -29.54 -20.16 6.75
CA PRO A 108 -29.15 -19.68 8.08
C PRO A 108 -27.93 -20.44 8.63
N GLU A 109 -27.05 -20.91 7.77
CA GLU A 109 -25.89 -21.70 8.13
C GLU A 109 -24.75 -20.78 8.59
N PHE A 110 -24.44 -20.81 9.88
CA PHE A 110 -23.28 -20.13 10.46
C PHE A 110 -21.94 -20.82 10.12
N PHE A 111 -22.00 -22.12 9.81
CA PHE A 111 -20.82 -22.93 9.47
C PHE A 111 -21.13 -23.89 8.34
N ASN A 112 -20.27 -23.93 7.33
CA ASN A 112 -20.36 -24.89 6.22
C ASN A 112 -19.10 -25.75 6.21
N ILE A 113 -19.22 -27.03 6.61
CA ILE A 113 -18.12 -27.98 6.61
C ILE A 113 -18.20 -28.79 5.32
N ARG A 114 -17.29 -28.58 4.36
CA ARG A 114 -17.18 -29.39 3.15
C ARG A 114 -16.22 -30.54 3.40
N PHE A 115 -16.75 -31.77 3.29
CA PHE A 115 -15.94 -32.98 3.18
C PHE A 115 -15.71 -33.29 1.71
N SER A 116 -14.46 -33.36 1.27
CA SER A 116 -14.10 -33.83 -0.07
C SER A 116 -13.59 -35.27 0.05
N PHE A 117 -14.31 -36.21 -0.55
CA PHE A 117 -13.93 -37.64 -0.58
C PHE A 117 -13.08 -37.99 -1.82
N LYS A 118 -12.53 -37.02 -2.52
CA LYS A 118 -11.60 -37.27 -3.64
C LYS A 118 -10.21 -37.54 -3.08
N ASP A 119 -9.79 -38.74 -3.31
CA ASP A 119 -8.43 -39.29 -3.08
C ASP A 119 -7.98 -39.51 -1.63
N SER A 120 -8.04 -40.82 -1.28
CA SER A 120 -7.25 -41.50 -0.23
C SER A 120 -7.35 -40.99 1.21
N LEU A 121 -7.74 -41.86 2.09
CA LEU A 121 -7.84 -41.79 3.56
C LEU A 121 -6.66 -41.10 4.32
N LYS A 122 -5.65 -40.61 3.62
CA LYS A 122 -4.46 -39.95 4.21
C LYS A 122 -4.55 -38.40 4.32
N SER A 123 -5.62 -37.79 3.85
CA SER A 123 -5.76 -36.29 3.82
C SER A 123 -7.02 -35.78 4.49
N LEU A 124 -7.47 -36.39 5.56
CA LEU A 124 -8.44 -35.75 6.46
C LEU A 124 -7.70 -34.73 7.33
N LYS A 125 -7.33 -33.61 6.74
CA LYS A 125 -7.05 -32.38 7.52
C LYS A 125 -8.36 -31.65 7.71
N PRO A 126 -8.94 -31.65 8.91
CA PRO A 126 -10.16 -30.87 9.17
C PRO A 126 -9.81 -29.39 9.06
N GLN A 127 -10.29 -28.76 8.01
CA GLN A 127 -10.18 -27.32 7.85
C GLN A 127 -11.32 -26.68 8.66
N PHE A 128 -11.15 -26.61 9.99
CA PHE A 128 -12.18 -26.15 10.92
C PHE A 128 -12.34 -24.64 10.95
N LEU A 129 -11.38 -23.89 10.41
CA LEU A 129 -11.42 -22.43 10.41
C LEU A 129 -11.31 -21.90 8.98
N PRO A 130 -12.13 -20.91 8.60
CA PRO A 130 -11.92 -20.22 7.34
C PRO A 130 -10.55 -19.54 7.38
N THR A 131 -9.79 -19.66 6.30
CA THR A 131 -8.47 -19.02 6.17
C THR A 131 -8.55 -17.52 6.08
N SER A 132 -9.72 -16.98 5.75
CA SER A 132 -10.02 -15.55 5.72
C SER A 132 -11.52 -15.32 5.83
N VAL A 133 -11.90 -14.23 6.49
CA VAL A 133 -13.31 -13.80 6.66
C VAL A 133 -13.78 -13.05 5.42
N VAL A 134 -12.92 -12.23 4.82
CA VAL A 134 -13.25 -11.37 3.68
C VAL A 134 -12.89 -12.06 2.38
N ASN A 135 -13.84 -12.01 1.41
CA ASN A 135 -13.58 -12.47 0.06
C ASN A 135 -12.68 -11.45 -0.67
N PRO A 136 -11.46 -11.81 -1.10
CA PRO A 136 -10.52 -10.85 -1.67
C PRO A 136 -10.77 -10.52 -3.15
N ILE A 137 -11.73 -11.18 -3.81
CA ILE A 137 -11.90 -11.07 -5.27
C ILE A 137 -12.13 -9.62 -5.70
N GLN A 138 -13.07 -8.91 -5.05
CA GLN A 138 -13.36 -7.51 -5.39
C GLN A 138 -12.15 -6.61 -5.19
N MET A 139 -11.50 -6.75 -4.06
CA MET A 139 -10.29 -5.99 -3.74
C MET A 139 -9.18 -6.24 -4.76
N ASN A 140 -8.94 -7.51 -5.11
CA ASN A 140 -7.90 -7.84 -6.10
C ASN A 140 -8.20 -7.23 -7.47
N LEU A 141 -9.46 -7.30 -7.94
CA LEU A 141 -9.84 -6.70 -9.23
C LEU A 141 -9.67 -5.19 -9.23
N VAL A 142 -10.10 -4.53 -8.15
CA VAL A 142 -9.97 -3.08 -8.04
C VAL A 142 -8.51 -2.65 -7.92
N PHE A 143 -7.69 -3.38 -7.19
CA PHE A 143 -6.27 -3.04 -7.09
C PHE A 143 -5.55 -3.17 -8.43
N VAL A 144 -5.90 -4.17 -9.24
CA VAL A 144 -5.42 -4.25 -10.62
C VAL A 144 -5.83 -3.01 -11.41
N ASP A 145 -7.11 -2.61 -11.37
CA ASP A 145 -7.59 -1.45 -12.13
C ASP A 145 -6.96 -0.13 -11.63
N LEU A 146 -6.89 0.05 -10.32
CA LEU A 146 -6.37 1.27 -9.67
C LEU A 146 -4.88 1.47 -9.92
N TYR A 147 -4.08 0.40 -9.80
CA TYR A 147 -2.62 0.49 -9.81
C TYR A 147 -1.95 0.17 -11.15
N ALA A 148 -2.65 -0.51 -12.08
CA ALA A 148 -2.04 -0.98 -13.34
C ALA A 148 -1.40 0.14 -14.15
N ARG A 149 -2.06 1.30 -14.24
CA ARG A 149 -1.54 2.45 -14.99
C ARG A 149 -0.26 3.01 -14.37
N ALA A 150 -0.21 3.12 -13.05
CA ALA A 150 0.97 3.60 -12.33
C ALA A 150 2.12 2.60 -12.42
N THR A 151 1.85 1.29 -12.25
CA THR A 151 2.84 0.22 -12.46
C THR A 151 3.43 0.27 -13.86
N ALA A 152 2.60 0.44 -14.90
CA ALA A 152 3.07 0.56 -16.27
C ALA A 152 3.89 1.83 -16.51
N ALA A 153 3.46 2.97 -15.95
CA ALA A 153 4.14 4.25 -16.12
C ALA A 153 5.54 4.25 -15.46
N CYS A 154 5.65 3.70 -14.25
CA CYS A 154 6.93 3.59 -13.54
C CYS A 154 7.75 2.37 -13.99
N LYS A 155 7.21 1.51 -14.87
CA LYS A 155 7.83 0.26 -15.33
C LYS A 155 8.20 -0.69 -14.18
N GLY A 156 7.36 -0.71 -13.16
CA GLY A 156 7.56 -1.52 -11.97
C GLY A 156 8.65 -1.02 -11.03
N ASP A 157 9.23 0.14 -11.23
CA ASP A 157 10.25 0.75 -10.38
C ASP A 157 9.61 1.87 -9.55
N PHE A 158 9.41 1.65 -8.25
CA PHE A 158 8.69 2.59 -7.39
C PHE A 158 9.45 3.89 -7.12
N ASP A 159 10.74 3.95 -7.46
CA ASP A 159 11.51 5.20 -7.43
C ASP A 159 11.12 6.15 -8.58
N LYS A 160 10.41 5.65 -9.60
CA LYS A 160 9.91 6.42 -10.75
C LYS A 160 8.44 6.84 -10.63
N LEU A 161 7.80 6.57 -9.49
CA LEU A 161 6.50 7.16 -9.18
C LEU A 161 6.63 8.69 -9.01
N PHE A 162 5.52 9.39 -8.97
CA PHE A 162 5.51 10.83 -8.73
C PHE A 162 6.24 11.21 -7.43
N VAL A 163 6.08 10.41 -6.37
CA VAL A 163 6.95 10.41 -5.20
C VAL A 163 7.53 9.01 -5.02
N PRO A 164 8.86 8.83 -4.91
CA PRO A 164 9.49 7.55 -4.61
C PRO A 164 8.89 6.87 -3.38
N PHE A 165 8.59 5.57 -3.52
CA PHE A 165 7.77 4.85 -2.55
C PHE A 165 8.38 3.53 -2.10
N ARG A 166 8.22 3.21 -0.80
CA ARG A 166 8.49 1.89 -0.23
C ARG A 166 7.23 1.34 0.41
N CYS A 167 6.91 0.09 0.05
CA CYS A 167 5.78 -0.64 0.59
C CYS A 167 6.27 -1.78 1.46
N ILE A 168 5.71 -1.91 2.67
CA ILE A 168 6.18 -2.87 3.65
C ILE A 168 5.15 -3.99 3.80
N ALA A 169 5.61 -5.23 3.61
CA ALA A 169 4.86 -6.44 3.95
C ALA A 169 5.67 -7.32 4.93
N SER A 170 5.16 -8.48 5.26
CA SER A 170 5.77 -9.43 6.18
C SER A 170 5.93 -10.81 5.55
N ASP A 171 7.15 -11.31 5.54
CA ASP A 171 7.48 -12.71 5.30
C ASP A 171 7.38 -13.47 6.61
N VAL A 172 6.23 -14.10 6.85
CA VAL A 172 5.97 -14.78 8.12
C VAL A 172 6.77 -16.07 8.24
N TYR A 173 7.10 -16.71 7.11
CA TYR A 173 7.89 -17.94 7.10
C TYR A 173 9.33 -17.67 7.57
N ASN A 174 9.98 -16.67 6.99
CA ASN A 174 11.35 -16.29 7.35
C ASN A 174 11.42 -15.28 8.51
N LYS A 175 10.27 -14.88 9.07
CA LYS A 175 10.16 -13.96 10.23
C LYS A 175 10.87 -12.64 10.03
N LYS A 176 10.66 -12.00 8.89
CA LYS A 176 11.28 -10.72 8.54
C LYS A 176 10.32 -9.79 7.82
N GLN A 177 10.65 -8.50 7.85
CA GLN A 177 9.98 -7.54 6.97
C GLN A 177 10.35 -7.80 5.51
N LEU A 178 9.42 -7.50 4.62
CA LEU A 178 9.58 -7.51 3.18
C LEU A 178 9.43 -6.06 2.68
N VAL A 179 10.53 -5.48 2.23
CA VAL A 179 10.54 -4.11 1.67
C VAL A 179 10.38 -4.23 0.17
N MET A 180 9.26 -3.72 -0.34
CA MET A 180 8.96 -3.74 -1.78
C MET A 180 9.21 -2.37 -2.38
N LYS A 181 10.03 -2.31 -3.41
CA LYS A 181 10.46 -1.12 -4.14
C LYS A 181 10.32 -1.26 -5.65
N GLU A 182 9.96 -2.45 -6.10
CA GLU A 182 9.77 -2.79 -7.50
C GLU A 182 8.73 -3.89 -7.67
N GLY A 183 8.26 -4.13 -8.89
CA GLY A 183 7.25 -5.12 -9.24
C GLY A 183 5.88 -4.50 -9.53
N ASP A 184 4.81 -5.25 -9.27
CA ASP A 184 3.45 -4.74 -9.37
C ASP A 184 3.08 -3.96 -8.12
N LEU A 185 2.71 -2.68 -8.28
CA LEU A 185 2.38 -1.80 -7.16
C LEU A 185 1.10 -2.25 -6.45
N GLY A 186 0.12 -2.75 -7.21
CA GLY A 186 -1.13 -3.25 -6.66
C GLY A 186 -0.91 -4.48 -5.78
N ASP A 187 -0.08 -5.42 -6.24
CA ASP A 187 0.29 -6.60 -5.45
C ASP A 187 1.09 -6.22 -4.20
N ALA A 188 2.02 -5.27 -4.32
CA ALA A 188 2.78 -4.79 -3.17
C ALA A 188 1.87 -4.19 -2.08
N VAL A 189 0.96 -3.29 -2.46
CA VAL A 189 0.00 -2.67 -1.54
C VAL A 189 -0.97 -3.71 -0.99
N ARG A 190 -1.42 -4.65 -1.84
CA ARG A 190 -2.30 -5.74 -1.45
C ARG A 190 -1.65 -6.69 -0.43
N ALA A 191 -0.35 -6.97 -0.58
CA ALA A 191 0.43 -7.73 0.40
C ALA A 191 0.49 -6.99 1.73
N SER A 192 0.85 -5.71 1.68
CA SER A 192 1.01 -4.86 2.86
C SER A 192 -0.23 -4.78 3.74
N MET A 193 -1.42 -4.95 3.16
CA MET A 193 -2.69 -4.91 3.89
C MET A 193 -3.31 -6.29 4.15
N SER A 194 -2.59 -7.37 3.89
CA SER A 194 -3.08 -8.75 4.09
C SER A 194 -3.10 -9.14 5.56
N PHE A 195 -3.96 -8.48 6.36
CA PHE A 195 -4.08 -8.74 7.78
C PHE A 195 -4.53 -10.19 8.04
N PRO A 196 -3.83 -10.96 8.89
CA PRO A 196 -4.16 -12.35 9.18
C PRO A 196 -5.62 -12.51 9.62
N PHE A 197 -6.23 -13.60 9.18
CA PHE A 197 -7.65 -13.96 9.38
C PHE A 197 -8.65 -13.09 8.64
N MET A 198 -8.38 -11.82 8.38
CA MET A 198 -9.28 -10.96 7.60
C MET A 198 -9.11 -11.22 6.10
N PHE A 199 -7.89 -11.16 5.60
CA PHE A 199 -7.58 -11.31 4.18
C PHE A 199 -6.64 -12.48 3.94
N LYS A 200 -6.80 -13.14 2.78
CA LYS A 200 -5.82 -14.12 2.33
C LYS A 200 -4.50 -13.40 2.02
N PRO A 201 -3.36 -14.00 2.44
CA PRO A 201 -2.05 -13.53 1.98
C PRO A 201 -1.94 -13.70 0.46
N ILE A 202 -1.00 -12.98 -0.13
CA ILE A 202 -0.65 -13.17 -1.53
C ILE A 202 0.80 -13.65 -1.64
N GLU A 203 1.10 -14.29 -2.76
CA GLU A 203 2.44 -14.75 -3.06
C GLU A 203 3.14 -13.74 -3.95
N ILE A 204 4.29 -13.23 -3.51
CA ILE A 204 5.17 -12.34 -4.24
C ILE A 204 6.55 -12.99 -4.26
N ASP A 205 7.09 -13.24 -5.44
CA ASP A 205 8.42 -13.84 -5.62
C ASP A 205 8.64 -15.14 -4.80
N ASN A 206 7.65 -16.01 -4.80
CA ASN A 206 7.61 -17.25 -4.01
C ASN A 206 7.60 -17.04 -2.48
N VAL A 207 7.30 -15.82 -2.01
CA VAL A 207 7.13 -15.49 -0.60
C VAL A 207 5.66 -15.26 -0.30
N LEU A 208 5.12 -15.97 0.70
CA LEU A 208 3.76 -15.73 1.16
C LEU A 208 3.75 -14.48 2.05
N ALA A 209 3.28 -13.38 1.48
CA ALA A 209 3.32 -12.07 2.09
C ALA A 209 2.03 -11.75 2.86
N TYR A 210 2.21 -11.26 4.07
CA TYR A 210 1.17 -10.77 4.98
C TYR A 210 1.34 -9.29 5.28
N ASP A 211 0.38 -8.70 6.02
CA ASP A 211 0.40 -7.31 6.47
C ASP A 211 1.75 -6.95 7.12
N GLY A 212 2.32 -5.83 6.68
CA GLY A 212 3.62 -5.36 7.15
C GLY A 212 3.65 -5.03 8.64
N GLY A 213 2.49 -4.72 9.22
CA GLY A 213 2.35 -4.41 10.65
C GLY A 213 2.75 -5.53 11.60
N ILE A 214 2.96 -6.77 11.10
CA ILE A 214 3.44 -7.89 11.91
C ILE A 214 4.90 -7.65 12.35
N TYR A 215 5.76 -7.11 11.48
CA TYR A 215 7.17 -6.92 11.76
C TYR A 215 7.60 -5.44 11.75
N ASN A 216 7.00 -4.61 10.90
CA ASN A 216 7.35 -3.19 10.82
C ASN A 216 6.12 -2.34 10.49
N ASN A 217 5.40 -1.94 11.54
CA ASN A 217 4.19 -1.13 11.39
C ASN A 217 4.45 0.36 11.11
N PHE A 218 5.66 0.85 11.42
CA PHE A 218 6.07 2.24 11.21
C PHE A 218 7.51 2.30 10.69
N PRO A 219 7.69 2.18 9.36
CA PRO A 219 8.98 1.86 8.72
C PRO A 219 9.94 3.04 8.63
N THR A 220 10.31 3.63 9.77
CA THR A 220 11.30 4.71 9.84
C THR A 220 12.71 4.27 9.52
N ASP A 221 13.04 3.01 9.83
CA ASP A 221 14.30 2.37 9.46
C ASP A 221 14.43 2.28 7.94
N VAL A 222 13.37 1.82 7.24
CA VAL A 222 13.36 1.73 5.78
C VAL A 222 13.49 3.10 5.14
N MET A 223 12.78 4.11 5.66
CA MET A 223 12.90 5.49 5.17
C MET A 223 14.33 5.99 5.30
N ARG A 224 14.95 5.81 6.47
CA ARG A 224 16.31 6.23 6.71
C ARG A 224 17.33 5.49 5.85
N ASP A 225 17.19 4.16 5.73
CA ASP A 225 18.23 3.31 5.14
C ASP A 225 18.16 3.28 3.60
N ASP A 226 16.98 3.48 2.99
CA ASP A 226 16.80 3.50 1.53
C ASP A 226 16.89 4.91 0.92
N PHE A 227 16.37 5.92 1.62
CA PHE A 227 16.21 7.26 1.04
C PHE A 227 17.12 8.32 1.67
N HIS A 228 17.59 8.12 2.90
CA HIS A 228 18.43 9.07 3.64
C HIS A 228 17.88 10.52 3.60
N PRO A 229 16.61 10.76 3.96
CA PRO A 229 16.06 12.12 3.99
C PRO A 229 16.75 12.98 5.04
N ASP A 230 16.65 14.31 4.88
CA ASP A 230 17.18 15.27 5.87
C ASP A 230 16.23 15.41 7.06
N VAL A 231 14.92 15.22 6.84
CA VAL A 231 13.83 15.31 7.84
C VAL A 231 12.83 14.19 7.62
#